data_f26622ce1f081c16923726e4625c4e99
#
_entry.id   f26622ce1f081c16923726e4625c4e99
#
_cell.length_a   1.000
_cell.length_b   1.000
_cell.length_c   1.000
_cell.angle_alpha   90.00
_cell.angle_beta   90.00
_cell.angle_gamma   90.00
#
_symmetry.space_group_name_H-M   'P 1'
#
loop_
_entity.id
_entity.type
_entity.pdbx_description
1 polymer ?
#
loop_
_entity_poly.entity_id
_entity_poly.type
_entity_poly.pdbx_seq_one_letter_code
_entity_poly.pdbx_strand_id
1 'polypeptide(L)'
;MNIVVTNLKGGVGKTTTTVYLAAVAASRGHLPVVVVDADRQASAAEWLEERPIDGIEVIEAPSERTLARAMRADEGTVVVDLPPGDERLVQAAISAADAVVIPTRAGGVEFGRVAYTLGLIPPRTPRGVVIAAARLGTNDLQETIDWWKGENVPVWGVVPERVGIAAGPEARLYRDGLDEYSRMLRRILRST
;
A
#
# COMPACT_ATOMS: atom_id res chain seq x y z
N MET A 1 -5.32 11.28 7.97
CA MET A 1 -3.99 10.72 7.64
C MET A 1 -4.03 10.08 6.27
N ASN A 2 -3.10 10.44 5.37
CA ASN A 2 -3.02 9.95 4.00
C ASN A 2 -1.88 8.93 3.84
N ILE A 3 -2.22 7.66 3.62
CA ILE A 3 -1.28 6.58 3.32
C ILE A 3 -1.32 6.31 1.81
N VAL A 4 -0.22 6.55 1.13
CA VAL A 4 -0.11 6.30 -0.31
C VAL A 4 0.56 4.96 -0.55
N VAL A 5 -0.08 4.08 -1.31
CA VAL A 5 0.46 2.78 -1.72
C VAL A 5 0.87 2.90 -3.18
N THR A 6 2.17 2.81 -3.46
CA THR A 6 2.69 3.01 -4.81
C THR A 6 3.89 2.15 -5.12
N ASN A 7 4.00 1.76 -6.36
CA ASN A 7 5.19 1.27 -7.04
C ASN A 7 4.93 1.38 -8.54
N LEU A 8 5.87 1.89 -9.29
CA LEU A 8 5.75 2.02 -10.75
C LEU A 8 5.66 0.69 -11.49
N LYS A 9 5.93 -0.42 -10.81
CA LYS A 9 5.75 -1.76 -11.36
C LYS A 9 4.34 -2.30 -11.13
N GLY A 10 3.78 -2.95 -12.14
CA GLY A 10 2.53 -3.70 -12.04
C GLY A 10 2.70 -5.04 -11.32
N GLY A 11 1.64 -5.58 -10.71
CA GLY A 11 1.60 -6.93 -10.13
C GLY A 11 2.41 -7.15 -8.85
N VAL A 12 2.82 -6.09 -8.17
CA VAL A 12 3.59 -6.17 -6.91
C VAL A 12 2.73 -6.18 -5.64
N GLY A 13 1.41 -6.14 -5.77
CA GLY A 13 0.46 -6.20 -4.67
C GLY A 13 0.04 -4.83 -4.12
N LYS A 14 0.02 -3.77 -4.94
CA LYS A 14 -0.47 -2.44 -4.53
C LYS A 14 -1.92 -2.51 -4.04
N THR A 15 -2.85 -2.89 -4.89
CA THR A 15 -4.27 -3.01 -4.57
C THR A 15 -4.52 -3.90 -3.36
N THR A 16 -3.88 -5.06 -3.29
CA THR A 16 -3.96 -5.96 -2.13
C THR A 16 -3.51 -5.24 -0.86
N THR A 17 -2.37 -4.54 -0.91
CA THR A 17 -1.84 -3.80 0.24
C THR A 17 -2.80 -2.68 0.66
N THR A 18 -3.39 -1.95 -0.30
CA THR A 18 -4.37 -0.89 -0.07
C THR A 18 -5.59 -1.43 0.67
N VAL A 19 -6.23 -2.46 0.14
CA VAL A 19 -7.45 -3.04 0.71
C VAL A 19 -7.19 -3.60 2.12
N TYR A 20 -6.09 -4.33 2.32
CA TYR A 20 -5.76 -4.88 3.64
C TYR A 20 -5.39 -3.80 4.66
N LEU A 21 -4.68 -2.74 4.28
CA LEU A 21 -4.40 -1.61 5.18
C LEU A 21 -5.68 -0.89 5.58
N ALA A 22 -6.58 -0.65 4.64
CA ALA A 22 -7.88 -0.06 4.91
C ALA A 22 -8.72 -0.93 5.85
N ALA A 23 -8.80 -2.25 5.60
CA ALA A 23 -9.50 -3.20 6.45
C ALA A 23 -8.96 -3.22 7.88
N VAL A 24 -7.63 -3.20 8.04
CA VAL A 24 -6.98 -3.14 9.35
C VAL A 24 -7.23 -1.80 10.04
N ALA A 25 -7.18 -0.68 9.31
CA ALA A 25 -7.47 0.64 9.87
C ALA A 25 -8.91 0.69 10.41
N ALA A 26 -9.89 0.23 9.63
CA ALA A 26 -11.28 0.17 10.05
C ALA A 26 -11.48 -0.73 11.28
N SER A 27 -10.92 -1.95 11.27
CA SER A 27 -11.03 -2.91 12.38
C SER A 27 -10.39 -2.41 13.69
N ARG A 28 -9.48 -1.44 13.62
CA ARG A 28 -8.81 -0.83 14.78
C ARG A 28 -9.39 0.52 15.20
N GLY A 29 -10.50 0.94 14.58
CA GLY A 29 -11.19 2.17 14.94
C GLY A 29 -10.56 3.46 14.40
N HIS A 30 -9.70 3.37 13.40
CA HIS A 30 -9.15 4.54 12.68
C HIS A 30 -10.14 5.08 11.65
N LEU A 31 -11.39 5.33 12.10
CA LEU A 31 -12.53 5.72 11.27
C LEU A 31 -12.68 7.25 11.15
N PRO A 32 -13.31 7.75 10.07
CA PRO A 32 -13.69 7.00 8.87
C PRO A 32 -12.46 6.54 8.07
N VAL A 33 -12.61 5.47 7.29
CA VAL A 33 -11.58 5.02 6.34
C VAL A 33 -12.06 5.25 4.93
N VAL A 34 -11.26 5.92 4.13
CA VAL A 34 -11.54 6.15 2.71
C VAL A 34 -10.46 5.47 1.87
N VAL A 35 -10.86 4.56 0.99
CA VAL A 35 -9.99 4.04 -0.07
C VAL A 35 -10.16 4.93 -1.30
N VAL A 36 -9.06 5.51 -1.76
CA VAL A 36 -9.04 6.29 -2.99
C VAL A 36 -8.40 5.44 -4.08
N ASP A 37 -9.20 4.96 -5.01
CA ASP A 37 -8.73 4.22 -6.18
C ASP A 37 -8.43 5.20 -7.31
N ALA A 38 -7.15 5.41 -7.58
CA ALA A 38 -6.67 6.29 -8.64
C ALA A 38 -6.26 5.52 -9.90
N ASP A 39 -6.36 4.19 -9.90
CA ASP A 39 -6.14 3.38 -11.10
C ASP A 39 -7.43 3.37 -11.95
N ARG A 40 -7.29 3.59 -13.24
CA ARG A 40 -8.42 3.48 -14.20
C ARG A 40 -8.98 2.07 -14.32
N GLN A 41 -8.23 1.06 -13.87
CA GLN A 41 -8.72 -0.32 -13.79
C GLN A 41 -9.66 -0.53 -12.61
N ALA A 42 -9.73 0.42 -11.67
CA ALA A 42 -10.64 0.44 -10.53
C ALA A 42 -10.63 -0.86 -9.67
N SER A 43 -9.50 -1.55 -9.60
CA SER A 43 -9.43 -2.88 -8.96
C SER A 43 -9.65 -2.84 -7.45
N ALA A 44 -9.33 -1.75 -6.77
CA ALA A 44 -9.62 -1.60 -5.35
C ALA A 44 -11.10 -1.28 -5.13
N ALA A 45 -11.70 -0.47 -6.01
CA ALA A 45 -13.11 -0.15 -5.99
C ALA A 45 -13.96 -1.38 -6.24
N GLU A 46 -13.69 -2.11 -7.33
CA GLU A 46 -14.38 -3.38 -7.62
C GLU A 46 -14.30 -4.38 -6.46
N TRP A 47 -13.11 -4.54 -5.86
CA TRP A 47 -12.94 -5.44 -4.71
C TRP A 47 -13.84 -5.06 -3.54
N LEU A 48 -13.87 -3.78 -3.18
CA LEU A 48 -14.65 -3.32 -2.03
C LEU A 48 -16.15 -3.20 -2.32
N GLU A 49 -16.55 -3.05 -3.59
CA GLU A 49 -17.96 -3.18 -4.01
C GLU A 49 -18.44 -4.64 -3.91
N GLU A 50 -17.65 -5.62 -4.36
CA GLU A 50 -17.97 -7.04 -4.23
C GLU A 50 -17.93 -7.54 -2.79
N ARG A 51 -17.06 -6.97 -1.97
CA ARG A 51 -16.83 -7.33 -0.56
C ARG A 51 -16.77 -6.09 0.32
N PRO A 52 -17.92 -5.47 0.59
CA PRO A 52 -17.98 -4.29 1.45
C PRO A 52 -17.45 -4.58 2.86
N ILE A 53 -16.74 -3.59 3.42
CA ILE A 53 -16.21 -3.63 4.78
C ILE A 53 -16.79 -2.45 5.55
N ASP A 54 -17.39 -2.71 6.69
CA ASP A 54 -17.98 -1.67 7.53
C ASP A 54 -16.97 -0.58 7.89
N GLY A 55 -17.37 0.68 7.69
CA GLY A 55 -16.55 1.84 7.98
C GLY A 55 -15.53 2.20 6.90
N ILE A 56 -15.57 1.54 5.74
CA ILE A 56 -14.77 1.89 4.56
C ILE A 56 -15.67 2.47 3.47
N GLU A 57 -15.31 3.66 3.01
CA GLU A 57 -15.85 4.29 1.80
C GLU A 57 -14.84 4.18 0.67
N VAL A 58 -15.30 4.04 -0.57
CA VAL A 58 -14.45 4.00 -1.77
C VAL A 58 -14.74 5.19 -2.66
N ILE A 59 -13.68 5.83 -3.15
CA ILE A 59 -13.75 6.95 -4.10
C ILE A 59 -12.84 6.67 -5.28
N GLU A 60 -13.40 6.62 -6.49
CA GLU A 60 -12.61 6.58 -7.71
C GLU A 60 -12.05 7.98 -8.05
N ALA A 61 -10.74 8.07 -8.24
CA ALA A 61 -10.05 9.34 -8.46
C ALA A 61 -8.94 9.25 -9.53
N PRO A 62 -9.27 8.89 -10.79
CA PRO A 62 -8.29 8.59 -11.84
C PRO A 62 -7.61 9.82 -12.46
N SER A 63 -7.68 10.98 -11.82
CA SER A 63 -7.03 12.21 -12.26
C SER A 63 -6.41 12.97 -11.08
N GLU A 64 -5.36 13.76 -11.34
CA GLU A 64 -4.73 14.61 -10.31
C GLU A 64 -5.75 15.49 -9.56
N ARG A 65 -6.73 16.03 -10.29
CA ARG A 65 -7.76 16.91 -9.70
C ARG A 65 -8.69 16.14 -8.75
N THR A 66 -9.17 14.96 -9.16
CA THR A 66 -10.07 14.13 -8.33
C THR A 66 -9.31 13.55 -7.16
N LEU A 67 -8.07 13.10 -7.36
CA LEU A 67 -7.17 12.61 -6.33
C LEU A 67 -6.90 13.67 -5.26
N ALA A 68 -6.50 14.88 -5.67
CA ALA A 68 -6.23 15.96 -4.73
C ALA A 68 -7.48 16.36 -3.92
N ARG A 69 -8.68 16.22 -4.48
CA ARG A 69 -9.94 16.45 -3.76
C ARG A 69 -10.20 15.31 -2.74
N ALA A 70 -10.03 14.06 -3.15
CA ALA A 70 -10.28 12.91 -2.30
C ALA A 70 -9.29 12.82 -1.12
N MET A 71 -8.04 13.26 -1.31
CA MET A 71 -7.01 13.28 -0.26
C MET A 71 -7.12 14.45 0.73
N ARG A 72 -8.10 15.36 0.57
CA ARG A 72 -8.36 16.48 1.50
C ARG A 72 -9.34 16.12 2.62
N ALA A 73 -9.49 14.84 2.94
CA ALA A 73 -10.31 14.45 4.08
C ALA A 73 -9.73 15.04 5.38
N ASP A 74 -10.53 15.82 6.09
CA ASP A 74 -10.08 16.51 7.32
C ASP A 74 -9.94 15.54 8.50
N GLU A 75 -10.59 14.39 8.45
CA GLU A 75 -10.61 13.38 9.52
C GLU A 75 -10.45 11.95 8.97
N GLY A 76 -9.97 11.05 9.82
CA GLY A 76 -9.87 9.63 9.52
C GLY A 76 -8.61 9.23 8.77
N THR A 77 -8.69 8.09 8.09
CA THR A 77 -7.58 7.48 7.33
C THR A 77 -7.94 7.37 5.86
N VAL A 78 -7.11 7.91 5.01
CA VAL A 78 -7.21 7.75 3.55
C VAL A 78 -6.12 6.80 3.11
N VAL A 79 -6.46 5.75 2.36
CA VAL A 79 -5.51 4.82 1.75
C VAL A 79 -5.65 4.90 0.24
N VAL A 80 -4.58 5.28 -0.44
CA VAL A 80 -4.60 5.57 -1.88
C VAL A 80 -3.95 4.43 -2.66
N ASP A 81 -4.68 3.85 -3.62
CA ASP A 81 -4.17 2.91 -4.62
C ASP A 81 -3.81 3.65 -5.90
N LEU A 82 -2.58 3.51 -6.37
CA LEU A 82 -2.07 4.21 -7.54
C LEU A 82 -1.79 3.26 -8.71
N PRO A 83 -2.05 3.70 -9.95
CA PRO A 83 -1.72 2.92 -11.14
C PRO A 83 -0.21 2.73 -11.30
N PRO A 84 0.22 1.66 -11.99
CA PRO A 84 1.61 1.55 -12.41
C PRO A 84 1.91 2.58 -13.51
N GLY A 85 3.06 3.26 -13.45
CA GLY A 85 3.61 4.05 -14.55
C GLY A 85 3.06 5.47 -14.75
N ASP A 86 2.07 5.93 -13.99
CA ASP A 86 1.61 7.34 -14.03
C ASP A 86 2.38 8.20 -13.02
N GLU A 87 3.54 8.71 -13.44
CA GLU A 87 4.42 9.50 -12.56
C GLU A 87 3.77 10.79 -12.06
N ARG A 88 2.90 11.43 -12.86
CA ARG A 88 2.24 12.70 -12.45
C ARG A 88 1.27 12.44 -11.32
N LEU A 89 0.46 11.38 -11.46
CA LEU A 89 -0.49 10.99 -10.43
C LEU A 89 0.24 10.53 -9.16
N VAL A 90 1.33 9.78 -9.31
CA VAL A 90 2.20 9.35 -8.20
C VAL A 90 2.80 10.56 -7.48
N GLN A 91 3.35 11.55 -8.19
CA GLN A 91 3.90 12.76 -7.57
C GLN A 91 2.83 13.58 -6.85
N ALA A 92 1.64 13.72 -7.45
CA ALA A 92 0.51 14.43 -6.83
C ALA A 92 0.11 13.76 -5.51
N ALA A 93 -0.02 12.41 -5.49
CA ALA A 93 -0.33 11.66 -4.30
C ALA A 93 0.75 11.77 -3.21
N ILE A 94 2.03 11.58 -3.59
CA ILE A 94 3.17 11.64 -2.67
C ILE A 94 3.28 13.03 -2.01
N SER A 95 2.97 14.09 -2.75
CA SER A 95 3.02 15.46 -2.21
C SER A 95 2.02 15.72 -1.09
N ALA A 96 0.94 14.95 -1.03
CA ALA A 96 -0.11 15.04 -0.01
C ALA A 96 -0.08 13.86 0.98
N ALA A 97 0.94 13.01 0.91
CA ALA A 97 1.05 11.81 1.75
C ALA A 97 1.65 12.11 3.12
N ASP A 98 1.06 11.54 4.17
CA ASP A 98 1.66 11.45 5.50
C ASP A 98 2.63 10.26 5.58
N ALA A 99 2.38 9.21 4.80
CA ALA A 99 3.27 8.05 4.67
C ALA A 99 3.17 7.40 3.28
N VAL A 100 4.27 6.81 2.80
CA VAL A 100 4.31 6.09 1.52
C VAL A 100 4.73 4.64 1.74
N VAL A 101 3.88 3.72 1.33
CA VAL A 101 4.09 2.27 1.34
C VAL A 101 4.45 1.80 -0.05
N ILE A 102 5.56 1.08 -0.18
CA ILE A 102 6.04 0.60 -1.47
C ILE A 102 6.02 -0.93 -1.47
N PRO A 103 4.95 -1.57 -1.98
CA PRO A 103 4.92 -3.00 -2.16
C PRO A 103 5.94 -3.44 -3.20
N THR A 104 6.68 -4.49 -2.87
CA THR A 104 7.66 -5.13 -3.75
C THR A 104 7.64 -6.64 -3.55
N ARG A 105 8.28 -7.39 -4.42
CA ARG A 105 8.50 -8.82 -4.22
C ARG A 105 9.95 -9.09 -3.82
N ALA A 106 10.23 -10.27 -3.27
CA ALA A 106 11.60 -10.70 -3.06
C ALA A 106 12.31 -10.90 -4.41
N GLY A 107 13.59 -10.56 -4.46
CA GLY A 107 14.47 -10.70 -5.62
C GLY A 107 14.99 -9.37 -6.18
N GLY A 108 16.22 -9.40 -6.69
CA GLY A 108 16.97 -8.21 -7.13
C GLY A 108 16.41 -7.43 -8.32
N VAL A 109 15.54 -8.06 -9.13
CA VAL A 109 14.93 -7.43 -10.32
C VAL A 109 14.05 -6.22 -9.95
N GLU A 110 13.57 -6.16 -8.72
CA GLU A 110 12.67 -5.11 -8.22
C GLU A 110 13.41 -3.87 -7.72
N PHE A 111 14.68 -3.99 -7.34
CA PHE A 111 15.40 -2.94 -6.62
C PHE A 111 15.46 -1.61 -7.37
N GLY A 112 15.75 -1.62 -8.66
CA GLY A 112 15.83 -0.39 -9.46
C GLY A 112 14.51 0.40 -9.52
N ARG A 113 13.38 -0.30 -9.63
CA ARG A 113 12.05 0.34 -9.69
C ARG A 113 11.66 0.93 -8.33
N VAL A 114 11.94 0.20 -7.26
CA VAL A 114 11.68 0.69 -5.89
C VAL A 114 12.61 1.87 -5.57
N ALA A 115 13.90 1.80 -5.92
CA ALA A 115 14.84 2.89 -5.73
C ALA A 115 14.40 4.17 -6.48
N TYR A 116 13.92 4.02 -7.71
CA TYR A 116 13.35 5.14 -8.46
C TYR A 116 12.12 5.74 -7.74
N THR A 117 11.18 4.89 -7.30
CA THR A 117 10.00 5.34 -6.54
C THR A 117 10.41 6.07 -5.26
N LEU A 118 11.41 5.54 -4.53
CA LEU A 118 11.96 6.18 -3.33
C LEU A 118 12.52 7.58 -3.62
N GLY A 119 13.15 7.76 -4.78
CA GLY A 119 13.69 9.05 -5.23
C GLY A 119 12.62 10.12 -5.47
N LEU A 120 11.36 9.73 -5.69
CA LEU A 120 10.22 10.65 -5.85
C LEU A 120 9.67 11.14 -4.51
N ILE A 121 10.01 10.47 -3.40
CA ILE A 121 9.44 10.75 -2.08
C ILE A 121 10.29 11.80 -1.36
N PRO A 122 9.71 12.92 -0.90
CA PRO A 122 10.45 13.93 -0.15
C PRO A 122 11.14 13.31 1.09
N PRO A 123 12.37 13.74 1.44
CA PRO A 123 13.14 13.13 2.52
C PRO A 123 12.44 13.09 3.88
N ARG A 124 11.55 14.03 4.13
CA ARG A 124 10.79 14.12 5.40
C ARG A 124 9.55 13.23 5.45
N THR A 125 9.08 12.74 4.30
CA THR A 125 7.91 11.88 4.25
C THR A 125 8.28 10.46 4.68
N PRO A 126 7.69 9.91 5.74
CA PRO A 126 7.86 8.53 6.17
C PRO A 126 7.57 7.57 5.03
N ARG A 127 8.46 6.61 4.84
CA ARG A 127 8.36 5.64 3.75
C ARG A 127 8.94 4.31 4.13
N GLY A 128 8.40 3.24 3.58
CA GLY A 128 8.93 1.90 3.79
C GLY A 128 8.46 0.91 2.75
N VAL A 129 9.23 -0.15 2.57
CA VAL A 129 8.89 -1.24 1.67
C VAL A 129 8.08 -2.31 2.38
N VAL A 130 7.22 -2.97 1.61
CA VAL A 130 6.51 -4.18 2.00
C VAL A 130 6.87 -5.28 1.03
N ILE A 131 7.42 -6.37 1.54
CA ILE A 131 7.73 -7.53 0.71
C ILE A 131 6.48 -8.41 0.65
N ALA A 132 5.76 -8.30 -0.46
CA ALA A 132 4.51 -9.02 -0.71
C ALA A 132 4.77 -10.40 -1.35
N ALA A 133 3.86 -11.34 -1.11
CA ALA A 133 3.94 -12.73 -1.58
C ALA A 133 5.31 -13.35 -1.29
N ALA A 134 5.81 -13.16 -0.08
CA ALA A 134 7.12 -13.62 0.36
C ALA A 134 7.12 -15.13 0.61
N ARG A 135 8.09 -15.82 0.06
CA ARG A 135 8.35 -17.23 0.39
C ARG A 135 9.26 -17.28 1.60
N LEU A 136 8.67 -17.62 2.75
CA LEU A 136 9.41 -17.66 4.01
C LEU A 136 10.53 -18.71 3.99
N GLY A 137 11.64 -18.40 4.61
CA GLY A 137 12.80 -19.32 4.73
C GLY A 137 13.65 -19.40 3.47
N THR A 138 13.46 -18.52 2.47
CA THR A 138 14.31 -18.47 1.27
C THR A 138 15.44 -17.47 1.41
N ASN A 139 16.57 -17.74 0.75
CA ASN A 139 17.70 -16.81 0.69
C ASN A 139 17.30 -15.49 0.01
N ASP A 140 16.51 -15.54 -1.08
CA ASP A 140 16.03 -14.36 -1.80
C ASP A 140 15.31 -13.37 -0.88
N LEU A 141 14.48 -13.89 0.04
CA LEU A 141 13.78 -13.03 1.00
C LEU A 141 14.79 -12.39 1.97
N GLN A 142 15.72 -13.16 2.51
CA GLN A 142 16.71 -12.63 3.45
C GLN A 142 17.62 -11.60 2.78
N GLU A 143 18.11 -11.88 1.59
CA GLU A 143 18.93 -10.96 0.80
C GLU A 143 18.17 -9.66 0.48
N THR A 144 16.88 -9.77 0.14
CA THR A 144 16.01 -8.60 -0.10
C THR A 144 15.86 -7.75 1.15
N ILE A 145 15.63 -8.36 2.31
CA ILE A 145 15.53 -7.64 3.60
C ILE A 145 16.84 -6.93 3.92
N ASP A 146 17.97 -7.64 3.77
CA ASP A 146 19.28 -7.09 4.11
C ASP A 146 19.71 -5.99 3.14
N TRP A 147 19.34 -6.11 1.86
CA TRP A 147 19.51 -5.03 0.89
C TRP A 147 18.81 -3.73 1.35
N TRP A 148 17.51 -3.79 1.66
CA TRP A 148 16.77 -2.59 2.07
C TRP A 148 17.30 -2.00 3.37
N LYS A 149 17.75 -2.83 4.30
CA LYS A 149 18.43 -2.36 5.51
C LYS A 149 19.75 -1.63 5.18
N GLY A 150 20.53 -2.17 4.26
CA GLY A 150 21.77 -1.55 3.77
C GLY A 150 21.54 -0.16 3.14
N GLU A 151 20.42 -0.01 2.42
CA GLU A 151 20.00 1.26 1.82
C GLU A 151 19.31 2.21 2.83
N ASN A 152 19.24 1.87 4.11
CA ASN A 152 18.51 2.61 5.15
C ASN A 152 17.01 2.79 4.84
N VAL A 153 16.41 1.85 4.12
CA VAL A 153 14.98 1.83 3.82
C VAL A 153 14.28 0.86 4.76
N PRO A 154 13.31 1.33 5.59
CA PRO A 154 12.59 0.46 6.50
C PRO A 154 11.80 -0.62 5.76
N VAL A 155 11.91 -1.87 6.18
CA VAL A 155 10.98 -2.93 5.80
C VAL A 155 9.82 -2.92 6.80
N TRP A 156 8.70 -2.33 6.40
CA TRP A 156 7.52 -2.20 7.27
C TRP A 156 6.74 -3.49 7.41
N GLY A 157 6.83 -4.38 6.41
CA GLY A 157 6.15 -5.66 6.47
C GLY A 157 6.74 -6.70 5.53
N VAL A 158 6.56 -7.95 5.93
CA VAL A 158 6.76 -9.14 5.09
C VAL A 158 5.42 -9.87 5.10
N VAL A 159 4.76 -9.94 3.96
CA VAL A 159 3.47 -10.61 3.78
C VAL A 159 3.73 -11.92 3.06
N PRO A 160 3.55 -13.07 3.72
CA PRO A 160 3.79 -14.37 3.11
C PRO A 160 2.91 -14.62 1.88
N GLU A 161 3.43 -15.42 0.96
CA GLU A 161 2.62 -15.97 -0.14
C GLU A 161 1.54 -16.88 0.43
N ARG A 162 0.26 -16.48 0.26
CA ARG A 162 -0.90 -17.26 0.71
C ARG A 162 -1.98 -17.23 -0.36
N VAL A 163 -2.57 -18.38 -0.62
CA VAL A 163 -3.69 -18.51 -1.57
C VAL A 163 -4.83 -17.55 -1.19
N GLY A 164 -5.17 -17.46 0.10
CA GLY A 164 -6.23 -16.58 0.58
C GLY A 164 -5.97 -15.09 0.32
N ILE A 165 -4.71 -14.62 0.34
CA ILE A 165 -4.37 -13.23 0.02
C ILE A 165 -4.37 -13.01 -1.50
N ALA A 166 -3.88 -14.00 -2.26
CA ALA A 166 -3.81 -13.94 -3.72
C ALA A 166 -5.20 -14.03 -4.39
N ALA A 167 -6.22 -14.45 -3.67
CA ALA A 167 -7.57 -14.63 -4.20
C ALA A 167 -8.29 -13.29 -4.53
N GLY A 168 -7.70 -12.14 -4.20
CA GLY A 168 -8.32 -10.84 -4.48
C GLY A 168 -9.67 -10.68 -3.77
N PRO A 169 -10.78 -10.32 -4.48
CA PRO A 169 -12.10 -10.16 -3.90
C PRO A 169 -12.65 -11.42 -3.20
N GLU A 170 -12.18 -12.61 -3.59
CA GLU A 170 -12.54 -13.86 -2.94
C GLU A 170 -11.77 -14.10 -1.62
N ALA A 171 -10.81 -13.24 -1.29
CA ALA A 171 -10.00 -13.34 -0.08
C ALA A 171 -10.87 -13.27 1.18
N ARG A 172 -10.55 -14.13 2.13
CA ARG A 172 -11.13 -14.06 3.48
C ARG A 172 -10.35 -13.06 4.32
N LEU A 173 -10.58 -11.76 4.09
CA LEU A 173 -9.86 -10.63 4.71
C LEU A 173 -9.70 -10.73 6.24
N TYR A 174 -10.60 -11.46 6.91
CA TYR A 174 -10.56 -11.61 8.37
C TYR A 174 -9.71 -12.79 8.89
N ARG A 175 -9.07 -13.56 8.02
CA ARG A 175 -8.27 -14.73 8.42
C ARG A 175 -6.83 -14.69 7.95
N ASP A 176 -6.61 -14.19 6.73
CA ASP A 176 -5.30 -14.27 6.07
C ASP A 176 -4.69 -12.87 5.90
N GLY A 177 -3.53 -12.63 6.48
CA GLY A 177 -2.75 -11.41 6.29
C GLY A 177 -3.04 -10.26 7.25
N LEU A 178 -4.14 -10.27 8.01
CA LEU A 178 -4.48 -9.15 8.92
C LEU A 178 -3.39 -8.88 9.97
N ASP A 179 -2.72 -9.91 10.46
CA ASP A 179 -1.67 -9.73 11.48
C ASP A 179 -0.44 -9.03 10.90
N GLU A 180 -0.05 -9.36 9.68
CA GLU A 180 1.05 -8.73 8.98
C GLU A 180 0.75 -7.26 8.70
N TYR A 181 -0.42 -6.98 8.14
CA TYR A 181 -0.86 -5.61 7.86
C TYR A 181 -1.14 -4.79 9.13
N SER A 182 -1.61 -5.43 10.21
CA SER A 182 -1.77 -4.80 11.52
C SER A 182 -0.41 -4.35 12.10
N ARG A 183 0.62 -5.19 11.97
CA ARG A 183 1.98 -4.82 12.38
C ARG A 183 2.53 -3.68 11.52
N MET A 184 2.24 -3.72 10.23
CA MET A 184 2.61 -2.67 9.28
C MET A 184 1.96 -1.33 9.64
N LEU A 185 0.65 -1.28 9.82
CA LEU A 185 -0.07 -0.07 10.19
C LEU A 185 0.51 0.56 11.47
N ARG A 186 0.80 -0.25 12.50
CA ARG A 186 1.46 0.26 13.71
C ARG A 186 2.84 0.87 13.45
N ARG A 187 3.61 0.35 12.50
CA ARG A 187 4.91 0.94 12.12
C ARG A 187 4.72 2.25 11.37
N ILE A 188 3.77 2.32 10.46
CA ILE A 188 3.41 3.55 9.74
C ILE A 188 3.04 4.64 10.76
N LEU A 189 2.09 4.36 11.67
CA LEU A 189 1.62 5.31 12.68
C LEU A 189 2.70 5.80 13.66
N ARG A 190 3.78 5.05 13.83
CA ARG A 190 4.92 5.46 14.67
C ARG A 190 5.94 6.30 13.91
N SER A 191 5.86 6.31 12.60
CA SER A 191 6.80 7.00 11.72
C SER A 191 6.28 8.37 11.27
N THR A 192 4.96 8.58 11.35
CA THR A 192 4.26 9.86 11.10
C THR A 192 4.15 10.67 12.39
#